data_e007b7919564a03c22bd846c340e0ae5
#
_entry.id   e007b7919564a03c22bd846c340e0ae5
#
_cell.length_a   1.000
_cell.length_b   1.000
_cell.length_c   1.000
_cell.angle_alpha   90.00
_cell.angle_beta   90.00
_cell.angle_gamma   90.00
#
_symmetry.space_group_name_H-M   'P 1'
#
loop_
_entity.id
_entity.type
_entity.pdbx_description
1 polymer ?
#
loop_
_entity_poly.entity_id
_entity_poly.type
_entity_poly.pdbx_seq_one_letter_code
_entity_poly.pdbx_strand_id
1 'polypeptide(L)'
;MHTTPITAQPMPADIPADDPGDLVRVAAQQPSARRALTDAVIDRPLLLVLPTLVGLLLGLAYGLLRTPTYTAEARLAVARIDVQTQALPAMAAAVQSLAVTYARLTTADAVIKDTADVLNVSQDTVRGRLSASPIPGSPLFRIEASAGSSADAIATANAAGSALKEYVARINGDTTTSVKFIGLYQLAVRDRADDAAAVRAALRVAAKHRNPITLQRVSNARARLAGAQLRVAANQALYQESLAGQTSTRVIQTLNPAARASSDRASALQRWVLILTALGLLVGLVLVMWLREPVSSYQPQHARTS
;
A
#
# COMPACT_ATOMS: atom_id res chain seq x y z
N MET A 1 44.44 16.20 50.49
CA MET A 1 43.37 17.12 50.88
C MET A 1 43.99 18.44 51.28
N HIS A 2 44.11 19.40 50.38
CA HIS A 2 44.53 20.76 50.66
C HIS A 2 43.42 21.71 50.22
N THR A 3 42.72 22.27 51.17
CA THR A 3 41.76 23.36 50.99
C THR A 3 42.49 24.69 51.09
N THR A 4 42.58 25.43 49.98
CA THR A 4 43.05 26.82 49.92
C THR A 4 41.91 27.76 50.27
N PRO A 5 42.06 28.74 51.14
CA PRO A 5 41.05 29.75 51.44
C PRO A 5 40.99 30.80 50.37
N ILE A 6 39.79 31.12 49.87
CA ILE A 6 39.52 32.22 48.97
C ILE A 6 39.52 33.52 49.76
N THR A 7 40.50 34.38 49.48
CA THR A 7 40.62 35.74 50.02
C THR A 7 39.59 36.64 49.34
N ALA A 8 38.67 37.20 50.13
CA ALA A 8 37.68 38.18 49.68
C ALA A 8 38.39 39.51 49.31
N GLN A 9 38.23 39.93 48.05
CA GLN A 9 38.65 41.22 47.53
C GLN A 9 37.62 42.28 47.93
N PRO A 10 38.01 43.44 48.44
CA PRO A 10 37.03 44.49 48.79
C PRO A 10 36.48 45.13 47.49
N MET A 11 35.18 45.28 47.45
CA MET A 11 34.40 45.91 46.40
C MET A 11 34.66 47.44 46.41
N PRO A 12 34.97 48.09 45.27
CA PRO A 12 35.03 49.55 45.19
C PRO A 12 33.61 50.12 45.35
N ALA A 13 33.45 50.96 46.36
CA ALA A 13 32.29 51.84 46.51
C ALA A 13 32.48 52.97 45.50
N ASP A 14 31.40 53.20 44.74
CA ASP A 14 30.98 54.34 43.94
C ASP A 14 30.56 53.89 42.54
N ILE A 15 29.35 53.31 42.50
CA ILE A 15 28.55 53.35 41.25
C ILE A 15 27.53 54.48 41.47
N PRO A 16 27.57 55.56 40.63
CA PRO A 16 26.50 56.53 40.68
C PRO A 16 25.16 55.86 40.40
N ALA A 17 24.17 56.15 41.23
CA ALA A 17 22.83 55.67 41.07
C ALA A 17 22.27 56.21 39.78
N ASP A 18 22.34 55.38 38.73
CA ASP A 18 21.60 55.64 37.49
C ASP A 18 20.10 55.69 37.82
N ASP A 19 19.50 56.82 37.55
CA ASP A 19 18.10 57.09 37.74
C ASP A 19 17.27 56.00 37.02
N PRO A 20 16.48 55.15 37.72
CA PRO A 20 15.68 54.13 37.08
C PRO A 20 14.69 54.66 36.06
N GLY A 21 14.44 55.99 36.03
CA GLY A 21 13.60 56.67 35.06
C GLY A 21 14.19 56.69 33.65
N ASP A 22 15.52 56.66 33.48
CA ASP A 22 16.14 56.72 32.13
C ASP A 22 16.11 55.36 31.42
N LEU A 23 16.21 54.25 32.13
CA LEU A 23 16.09 52.92 31.52
C LEU A 23 14.67 52.62 31.00
N VAL A 24 13.64 53.17 31.65
CA VAL A 24 12.24 53.04 31.21
C VAL A 24 11.95 53.90 29.96
N ARG A 25 12.62 55.02 29.81
CA ARG A 25 12.45 55.89 28.61
C ARG A 25 13.12 55.34 27.37
N VAL A 26 14.25 54.64 27.50
CA VAL A 26 14.95 54.04 26.36
C VAL A 26 14.20 52.80 25.88
N ALA A 27 13.61 52.00 26.79
CA ALA A 27 12.80 50.84 26.40
C ALA A 27 11.46 51.20 25.70
N ALA A 28 10.93 52.40 25.96
CA ALA A 28 9.65 52.83 25.36
C ALA A 28 9.79 53.37 23.91
N GLN A 29 11.01 53.57 23.41
CA GLN A 29 11.28 54.14 22.08
C GLN A 29 11.66 53.14 21.01
N GLN A 30 11.71 51.83 21.30
CA GLN A 30 11.89 50.84 20.22
C GLN A 30 10.54 50.67 19.50
N PRO A 31 10.40 51.18 18.25
CA PRO A 31 9.20 50.90 17.45
C PRO A 31 9.11 49.36 17.32
N SER A 32 8.00 48.80 17.82
CA SER A 32 7.82 47.35 17.73
C SER A 32 8.05 46.93 16.27
N ALA A 33 8.88 45.92 16.04
CA ALA A 33 9.23 45.43 14.69
C ALA A 33 8.00 45.20 13.81
N ARG A 34 6.84 45.00 14.42
CA ARG A 34 5.54 44.86 13.74
C ARG A 34 5.05 46.20 13.12
N ARG A 35 5.16 47.33 13.82
CA ARG A 35 4.76 48.63 13.25
C ARG A 35 5.67 49.04 12.10
N ALA A 36 6.96 48.78 12.24
CA ALA A 36 7.92 49.04 11.20
C ALA A 36 7.69 48.21 9.93
N LEU A 37 7.19 46.97 10.04
CA LEU A 37 6.82 46.13 8.89
C LEU A 37 5.53 46.60 8.21
N THR A 38 4.51 46.98 9.00
CA THR A 38 3.23 47.45 8.43
C THR A 38 3.40 48.76 7.65
N ASP A 39 4.18 49.72 8.18
CA ASP A 39 4.44 51.00 7.52
C ASP A 39 5.23 50.78 6.21
N ALA A 40 6.20 49.87 6.18
CA ALA A 40 6.98 49.56 4.98
C ALA A 40 6.17 48.87 3.87
N VAL A 41 5.17 48.09 4.25
CA VAL A 41 4.25 47.41 3.31
C VAL A 41 3.26 48.42 2.72
N ILE A 42 2.83 49.41 3.50
CA ILE A 42 1.89 50.44 3.06
C ILE A 42 2.54 51.45 2.12
N ASP A 43 3.80 51.83 2.39
CA ASP A 43 4.52 52.83 1.59
C ASP A 43 4.93 52.34 0.19
N ARG A 44 5.18 51.04 0.00
CA ARG A 44 5.61 50.46 -1.27
C ARG A 44 4.91 49.14 -1.59
N PRO A 45 3.60 49.10 -1.77
CA PRO A 45 2.85 47.85 -1.98
C PRO A 45 3.28 47.10 -3.25
N LEU A 46 3.76 47.83 -4.28
CA LEU A 46 4.22 47.22 -5.54
C LEU A 46 5.41 46.24 -5.36
N LEU A 47 6.29 46.52 -4.40
CA LEU A 47 7.45 45.64 -4.13
C LEU A 47 7.07 44.29 -3.52
N LEU A 48 5.91 44.21 -2.90
CA LEU A 48 5.37 42.98 -2.34
C LEU A 48 4.42 42.28 -3.32
N VAL A 49 3.56 43.08 -3.99
CA VAL A 49 2.55 42.56 -4.91
C VAL A 49 3.19 41.96 -6.18
N LEU A 50 4.21 42.63 -6.75
CA LEU A 50 4.83 42.16 -8.00
C LEU A 50 5.48 40.79 -7.91
N PRO A 51 6.37 40.49 -6.93
CA PRO A 51 6.95 39.16 -6.79
C PRO A 51 5.90 38.07 -6.46
N THR A 52 4.87 38.45 -5.68
CA THR A 52 3.78 37.52 -5.35
C THR A 52 2.95 37.18 -6.59
N LEU A 53 2.65 38.19 -7.43
CA LEU A 53 1.94 37.97 -8.70
C LEU A 53 2.77 37.14 -9.68
N VAL A 54 4.07 37.42 -9.79
CA VAL A 54 5.00 36.58 -10.59
C VAL A 54 5.03 35.15 -10.08
N GLY A 55 5.12 34.94 -8.77
CA GLY A 55 5.06 33.62 -8.17
C GLY A 55 3.75 32.88 -8.48
N LEU A 56 2.62 33.58 -8.41
CA LEU A 56 1.31 33.05 -8.77
C LEU A 56 1.26 32.63 -10.25
N LEU A 57 1.71 33.49 -11.15
CA LEU A 57 1.71 33.21 -12.60
C LEU A 57 2.63 32.04 -12.95
N LEU A 58 3.81 31.97 -12.33
CA LEU A 58 4.74 30.86 -12.51
C LEU A 58 4.15 29.54 -11.95
N GLY A 59 3.47 29.59 -10.81
CA GLY A 59 2.77 28.45 -10.23
C GLY A 59 1.67 27.93 -11.14
N LEU A 60 0.90 28.81 -11.71
CA LEU A 60 -0.16 28.48 -12.66
C LEU A 60 0.43 27.89 -13.95
N ALA A 61 1.43 28.55 -14.54
CA ALA A 61 2.08 28.09 -15.76
C ALA A 61 2.72 26.70 -15.56
N TYR A 62 3.46 26.50 -14.48
CA TYR A 62 4.08 25.20 -14.19
C TYR A 62 3.03 24.10 -13.96
N GLY A 63 1.96 24.39 -13.18
CA GLY A 63 0.88 23.44 -12.93
C GLY A 63 0.09 23.05 -14.18
N LEU A 64 -0.03 23.95 -15.15
CA LEU A 64 -0.69 23.68 -16.43
C LEU A 64 0.20 22.93 -17.43
N LEU A 65 1.50 23.22 -17.45
CA LEU A 65 2.47 22.60 -18.36
C LEU A 65 2.89 21.17 -17.90
N ARG A 66 2.73 20.86 -16.62
CA ARG A 66 3.05 19.52 -16.11
C ARG A 66 2.07 18.49 -16.67
N THR A 67 2.60 17.36 -17.11
CA THR A 67 1.80 16.20 -17.52
C THR A 67 1.07 15.63 -16.29
N PRO A 68 -0.27 15.52 -16.33
CA PRO A 68 -1.04 14.96 -15.22
C PRO A 68 -0.74 13.47 -15.06
N THR A 69 -0.79 12.99 -13.84
CA THR A 69 -0.75 11.55 -13.52
C THR A 69 -2.18 11.09 -13.26
N TYR A 70 -2.56 9.98 -13.91
CA TYR A 70 -3.86 9.35 -13.73
C TYR A 70 -3.69 8.10 -12.86
N THR A 71 -4.54 7.96 -11.84
CA THR A 71 -4.56 6.79 -10.95
C THR A 71 -5.89 6.07 -11.09
N ALA A 72 -5.84 4.79 -11.42
CA ALA A 72 -6.99 3.89 -11.49
C ALA A 72 -6.93 2.86 -10.37
N GLU A 73 -8.08 2.51 -9.81
CA GLU A 73 -8.22 1.57 -8.71
C GLU A 73 -9.10 0.38 -9.11
N ALA A 74 -8.60 -0.85 -8.91
CA ALA A 74 -9.37 -2.08 -8.99
C ALA A 74 -9.48 -2.69 -7.59
N ARG A 75 -10.67 -3.16 -7.22
CA ARG A 75 -10.92 -3.81 -5.91
C ARG A 75 -11.16 -5.30 -6.10
N LEU A 76 -10.41 -6.07 -5.32
CA LEU A 76 -10.49 -7.52 -5.32
C LEU A 76 -10.87 -8.02 -3.92
N ALA A 77 -11.73 -9.05 -3.90
CA ALA A 77 -12.12 -9.74 -2.68
C ALA A 77 -11.32 -11.03 -2.53
N VAL A 78 -10.88 -11.31 -1.31
CA VAL A 78 -10.29 -12.59 -0.92
C VAL A 78 -11.41 -13.43 -0.32
N ALA A 79 -11.69 -14.57 -0.91
CA ALA A 79 -12.81 -15.47 -0.58
C ALA A 79 -14.20 -14.92 -0.98
N ARG A 80 -15.17 -15.85 -1.10
CA ARG A 80 -16.58 -15.46 -1.20
C ARG A 80 -16.98 -14.78 0.10
N ILE A 81 -17.59 -13.60 -0.01
CA ILE A 81 -18.21 -12.92 1.12
C ILE A 81 -19.47 -13.72 1.46
N ASP A 82 -19.31 -14.81 2.22
CA ASP A 82 -20.42 -15.53 2.81
C ASP A 82 -20.71 -14.92 4.17
N VAL A 83 -21.89 -14.33 4.30
CA VAL A 83 -22.32 -13.62 5.52
C VAL A 83 -22.30 -14.55 6.75
N GLN A 84 -22.46 -15.85 6.55
CA GLN A 84 -22.45 -16.83 7.64
C GLN A 84 -21.03 -17.13 8.18
N THR A 85 -20.00 -17.05 7.34
CA THR A 85 -18.60 -17.28 7.77
C THR A 85 -17.98 -16.08 8.46
N GLN A 86 -18.52 -14.88 8.27
CA GLN A 86 -18.03 -13.67 8.98
C GLN A 86 -18.42 -13.63 10.46
N ALA A 87 -19.31 -14.50 10.92
CA ALA A 87 -19.73 -14.56 12.31
C ALA A 87 -18.64 -15.07 13.29
N LEU A 88 -17.53 -15.63 12.77
CA LEU A 88 -16.42 -16.15 13.59
C LEU A 88 -15.22 -15.19 13.54
N PRO A 89 -14.86 -14.52 14.66
CA PRO A 89 -13.77 -13.53 14.70
C PRO A 89 -12.42 -14.07 14.18
N ALA A 90 -12.13 -15.35 14.47
CA ALA A 90 -10.91 -16.00 14.00
C ALA A 90 -10.84 -16.13 12.47
N MET A 91 -11.98 -16.40 11.81
CA MET A 91 -12.06 -16.44 10.34
C MET A 91 -11.90 -15.07 9.72
N ALA A 92 -12.50 -14.03 10.32
CA ALA A 92 -12.33 -12.66 9.84
C ALA A 92 -10.85 -12.23 9.87
N ALA A 93 -10.13 -12.53 10.94
CA ALA A 93 -8.70 -12.24 11.05
C ALA A 93 -7.87 -13.02 10.01
N ALA A 94 -8.18 -14.30 9.78
CA ALA A 94 -7.50 -15.11 8.77
C ALA A 94 -7.71 -14.56 7.35
N VAL A 95 -8.93 -14.16 6.99
CA VAL A 95 -9.24 -13.57 5.68
C VAL A 95 -8.57 -12.20 5.50
N GLN A 96 -8.46 -11.38 6.56
CA GLN A 96 -7.71 -10.14 6.52
C GLN A 96 -6.20 -10.38 6.29
N SER A 97 -5.61 -11.38 6.94
CA SER A 97 -4.20 -11.73 6.73
C SER A 97 -3.93 -12.20 5.30
N LEU A 98 -4.88 -12.91 4.69
CA LEU A 98 -4.82 -13.28 3.28
C LEU A 98 -4.91 -12.07 2.36
N ALA A 99 -5.75 -11.07 2.64
CA ALA A 99 -5.82 -9.83 1.86
C ALA A 99 -4.48 -9.08 1.85
N VAL A 100 -3.79 -9.03 3.00
CA VAL A 100 -2.42 -8.48 3.10
C VAL A 100 -1.44 -9.26 2.23
N THR A 101 -1.51 -10.60 2.28
CA THR A 101 -0.63 -11.48 1.51
C THR A 101 -0.84 -11.29 0.00
N TYR A 102 -2.09 -11.28 -0.46
CA TYR A 102 -2.39 -11.08 -1.88
C TYR A 102 -2.08 -9.66 -2.38
N ALA A 103 -2.24 -8.64 -1.54
CA ALA A 103 -1.77 -7.31 -1.87
C ALA A 103 -0.25 -7.29 -2.13
N ARG A 104 0.54 -7.98 -1.30
CA ARG A 104 1.99 -8.13 -1.52
C ARG A 104 2.32 -8.94 -2.77
N LEU A 105 1.58 -10.02 -3.04
CA LEU A 105 1.77 -10.84 -4.23
C LEU A 105 1.49 -10.08 -5.54
N THR A 106 0.66 -9.03 -5.50
CA THR A 106 0.41 -8.19 -6.67
C THR A 106 1.69 -7.53 -7.22
N THR A 107 2.66 -7.24 -6.34
CA THR A 107 3.96 -6.67 -6.73
C THR A 107 5.07 -7.70 -6.89
N ALA A 108 4.73 -9.00 -6.87
CA ALA A 108 5.70 -10.07 -7.13
C ALA A 108 6.16 -10.05 -8.61
N ASP A 109 7.42 -10.41 -8.83
CA ASP A 109 8.04 -10.37 -10.18
C ASP A 109 7.26 -11.17 -11.23
N ALA A 110 6.68 -12.30 -10.85
CA ALA A 110 5.85 -13.09 -11.76
C ALA A 110 4.58 -12.34 -12.22
N VAL A 111 3.89 -11.65 -11.30
CA VAL A 111 2.68 -10.86 -11.62
C VAL A 111 3.06 -9.63 -12.43
N ILE A 112 4.17 -8.97 -12.08
CA ILE A 112 4.69 -7.81 -12.84
C ILE A 112 5.03 -8.23 -14.27
N LYS A 113 5.71 -9.38 -14.43
CA LYS A 113 6.06 -9.93 -15.75
C LYS A 113 4.81 -10.23 -16.57
N ASP A 114 3.87 -11.00 -16.04
CA ASP A 114 2.64 -11.35 -16.75
C ASP A 114 1.83 -10.09 -17.12
N THR A 115 1.80 -9.08 -16.25
CA THR A 115 1.16 -7.79 -16.52
C THR A 115 1.88 -7.03 -17.63
N ALA A 116 3.22 -7.01 -17.62
CA ALA A 116 4.04 -6.34 -18.63
C ALA A 116 3.88 -6.98 -20.01
N ASP A 117 3.84 -8.32 -20.04
CA ASP A 117 3.63 -9.10 -21.27
C ASP A 117 2.27 -8.79 -21.91
N VAL A 118 1.18 -8.73 -21.09
CA VAL A 118 -0.17 -8.39 -21.56
C VAL A 118 -0.25 -6.96 -22.11
N LEU A 119 0.44 -6.01 -21.47
CA LEU A 119 0.41 -4.60 -21.86
C LEU A 119 1.46 -4.24 -22.91
N ASN A 120 2.35 -5.17 -23.26
CA ASN A 120 3.50 -4.97 -24.15
C ASN A 120 4.39 -3.78 -23.73
N VAL A 121 4.69 -3.70 -22.42
CA VAL A 121 5.57 -2.67 -21.82
C VAL A 121 6.68 -3.34 -21.01
N SER A 122 7.70 -2.57 -20.59
CA SER A 122 8.77 -3.11 -19.75
C SER A 122 8.27 -3.39 -18.32
N GLN A 123 8.86 -4.41 -17.68
CA GLN A 123 8.57 -4.76 -16.29
C GLN A 123 8.84 -3.60 -15.33
N ASP A 124 9.90 -2.81 -15.57
CA ASP A 124 10.23 -1.64 -14.76
C ASP A 124 9.16 -0.55 -14.85
N THR A 125 8.55 -0.40 -16.04
CA THR A 125 7.42 0.50 -16.23
C THR A 125 6.22 0.06 -15.36
N VAL A 126 5.89 -1.22 -15.36
CA VAL A 126 4.80 -1.76 -14.54
C VAL A 126 5.14 -1.62 -13.05
N ARG A 127 6.37 -1.97 -12.64
CA ARG A 127 6.82 -1.85 -11.25
C ARG A 127 6.73 -0.42 -10.73
N GLY A 128 7.07 0.58 -11.55
CA GLY A 128 6.97 2.00 -11.19
C GLY A 128 5.54 2.55 -11.14
N ARG A 129 4.57 1.85 -11.75
CA ARG A 129 3.17 2.31 -11.87
C ARG A 129 2.22 1.59 -10.93
N LEU A 130 2.58 0.39 -10.44
CA LEU A 130 1.68 -0.52 -9.74
C LEU A 130 1.92 -0.47 -8.23
N SER A 131 0.85 -0.35 -7.47
CA SER A 131 0.85 -0.53 -6.02
C SER A 131 -0.39 -1.32 -5.60
N ALA A 132 -0.31 -1.99 -4.46
CA ALA A 132 -1.45 -2.68 -3.90
C ALA A 132 -1.47 -2.56 -2.38
N SER A 133 -2.65 -2.41 -1.81
CA SER A 133 -2.84 -2.25 -0.38
C SER A 133 -4.11 -2.94 0.11
N PRO A 134 -4.08 -3.57 1.30
CA PRO A 134 -5.27 -4.12 1.93
C PRO A 134 -6.19 -2.99 2.39
N ILE A 135 -7.50 -3.23 2.36
CA ILE A 135 -8.50 -2.32 2.92
C ILE A 135 -8.71 -2.72 4.39
N PRO A 136 -8.40 -1.84 5.37
CA PRO A 136 -8.52 -2.16 6.79
C PRO A 136 -9.92 -2.63 7.18
N GLY A 137 -10.00 -3.67 8.01
CA GLY A 137 -11.27 -4.20 8.50
C GLY A 137 -12.11 -4.94 7.45
N SER A 138 -11.54 -5.25 6.28
CA SER A 138 -12.25 -5.83 5.15
C SER A 138 -11.47 -7.01 4.54
N PRO A 139 -12.16 -8.01 3.95
CA PRO A 139 -11.54 -9.06 3.16
C PRO A 139 -11.10 -8.56 1.77
N LEU A 140 -11.06 -7.26 1.57
CA LEU A 140 -10.77 -6.63 0.30
C LEU A 140 -9.33 -6.08 0.27
N PHE A 141 -8.75 -6.04 -0.90
CA PHE A 141 -7.57 -5.23 -1.19
C PHE A 141 -7.78 -4.48 -2.51
N ARG A 142 -7.06 -3.40 -2.66
CA ARG A 142 -7.08 -2.57 -3.86
C ARG A 142 -5.76 -2.67 -4.58
N ILE A 143 -5.84 -2.65 -5.90
CA ILE A 143 -4.72 -2.50 -6.81
C ILE A 143 -4.84 -1.11 -7.41
N GLU A 144 -3.83 -0.29 -7.23
CA GLU A 144 -3.74 1.05 -7.79
C GLU A 144 -2.68 1.07 -8.88
N ALA A 145 -3.01 1.63 -10.02
CA ALA A 145 -2.07 1.84 -11.11
C ALA A 145 -2.05 3.30 -11.54
N SER A 146 -0.83 3.86 -11.66
CA SER A 146 -0.60 5.25 -12.06
C SER A 146 0.04 5.31 -13.43
N ALA A 147 -0.50 6.14 -14.34
CA ALA A 147 0.02 6.29 -15.71
C ALA A 147 -0.17 7.72 -16.24
N GLY A 148 0.47 8.03 -17.37
CA GLY A 148 0.31 9.33 -18.05
C GLY A 148 -1.04 9.52 -18.74
N SER A 149 -1.81 8.44 -18.93
CA SER A 149 -3.17 8.50 -19.50
C SER A 149 -4.16 7.72 -18.63
N SER A 150 -5.43 8.11 -18.66
CA SER A 150 -6.52 7.41 -17.99
C SER A 150 -6.67 5.97 -18.50
N ALA A 151 -6.54 5.77 -19.80
CA ALA A 151 -6.67 4.46 -20.44
C ALA A 151 -5.56 3.49 -19.96
N ASP A 152 -4.30 3.95 -19.94
CA ASP A 152 -3.18 3.12 -19.50
C ASP A 152 -3.26 2.78 -18.02
N ALA A 153 -3.71 3.73 -17.16
CA ALA A 153 -3.90 3.47 -15.73
C ALA A 153 -4.96 2.36 -15.51
N ILE A 154 -6.11 2.47 -16.19
CA ILE A 154 -7.20 1.48 -16.13
C ILE A 154 -6.72 0.13 -16.66
N ALA A 155 -6.06 0.11 -17.80
CA ALA A 155 -5.53 -1.12 -18.40
C ALA A 155 -4.52 -1.80 -17.47
N THR A 156 -3.60 -1.03 -16.87
CA THR A 156 -2.58 -1.57 -15.95
C THR A 156 -3.21 -2.16 -14.68
N ALA A 157 -4.17 -1.48 -14.06
CA ALA A 157 -4.84 -1.99 -12.87
C ALA A 157 -5.61 -3.29 -13.16
N ASN A 158 -6.33 -3.36 -14.27
CA ASN A 158 -7.10 -4.54 -14.66
C ASN A 158 -6.20 -5.71 -15.09
N ALA A 159 -5.14 -5.46 -15.86
CA ALA A 159 -4.18 -6.47 -16.26
C ALA A 159 -3.48 -7.07 -15.04
N ALA A 160 -3.05 -6.25 -14.07
CA ALA A 160 -2.44 -6.71 -12.82
C ALA A 160 -3.41 -7.57 -12.00
N GLY A 161 -4.70 -7.19 -11.92
CA GLY A 161 -5.72 -7.98 -11.26
C GLY A 161 -5.95 -9.35 -11.94
N SER A 162 -5.87 -9.42 -13.26
CA SER A 162 -5.97 -10.66 -14.01
C SER A 162 -4.72 -11.54 -13.85
N ALA A 163 -3.53 -10.95 -13.97
CA ALA A 163 -2.26 -11.63 -13.77
C ALA A 163 -2.13 -12.22 -12.36
N LEU A 164 -2.56 -11.48 -11.33
CA LEU A 164 -2.59 -11.98 -9.97
C LEU A 164 -3.53 -13.19 -9.81
N LYS A 165 -4.74 -13.15 -10.41
CA LYS A 165 -5.67 -14.29 -10.37
C LYS A 165 -5.08 -15.53 -11.02
N GLU A 166 -4.43 -15.38 -12.17
CA GLU A 166 -3.77 -16.48 -12.87
C GLU A 166 -2.57 -17.01 -12.08
N TYR A 167 -1.77 -16.12 -11.50
CA TYR A 167 -0.64 -16.50 -10.66
C TYR A 167 -1.08 -17.32 -9.44
N VAL A 168 -2.12 -16.86 -8.73
CA VAL A 168 -2.68 -17.57 -7.58
C VAL A 168 -3.33 -18.88 -7.99
N ALA A 169 -4.03 -18.92 -9.12
CA ALA A 169 -4.57 -20.16 -9.68
C ALA A 169 -3.47 -21.16 -10.02
N ARG A 170 -2.34 -20.71 -10.57
CA ARG A 170 -1.16 -21.53 -10.88
C ARG A 170 -0.51 -22.13 -9.63
N ILE A 171 -0.35 -21.34 -8.56
CA ILE A 171 0.25 -21.80 -7.29
C ILE A 171 -0.68 -22.78 -6.57
N ASN A 172 -1.97 -22.48 -6.51
CA ASN A 172 -2.96 -23.30 -5.80
C ASN A 172 -3.50 -24.44 -6.65
N GLY A 173 -3.44 -24.27 -7.96
CA GLY A 173 -3.92 -25.26 -8.93
C GLY A 173 -2.79 -26.13 -9.41
N ASP A 174 -2.08 -26.80 -8.49
CA ASP A 174 -1.26 -27.95 -8.91
C ASP A 174 -2.23 -29.04 -9.41
N THR A 175 -2.66 -28.85 -10.67
CA THR A 175 -3.52 -29.73 -11.45
C THR A 175 -2.95 -31.14 -11.45
N THR A 176 -1.63 -31.26 -11.27
CA THR A 176 -0.87 -32.50 -11.11
C THR A 176 -1.37 -33.30 -9.90
N THR A 177 -1.71 -32.67 -8.80
CA THR A 177 -2.17 -33.34 -7.57
C THR A 177 -3.56 -33.94 -7.77
N SER A 178 -4.50 -33.23 -8.36
CA SER A 178 -5.85 -33.76 -8.62
C SER A 178 -5.86 -34.81 -9.72
N VAL A 179 -5.05 -34.66 -10.76
CA VAL A 179 -4.85 -35.67 -11.79
C VAL A 179 -4.24 -36.97 -11.16
N LYS A 180 -3.30 -36.80 -10.23
CA LYS A 180 -2.73 -37.92 -9.49
C LYS A 180 -3.79 -38.63 -8.62
N PHE A 181 -4.60 -37.88 -7.89
CA PHE A 181 -5.65 -38.49 -7.03
C PHE A 181 -6.75 -39.15 -7.83
N ILE A 182 -7.18 -38.60 -8.98
CA ILE A 182 -8.15 -39.30 -9.85
C ILE A 182 -7.55 -40.57 -10.43
N GLY A 183 -6.26 -40.56 -10.78
CA GLY A 183 -5.56 -41.76 -11.23
C GLY A 183 -5.51 -42.87 -10.15
N LEU A 184 -5.17 -42.52 -8.91
CA LEU A 184 -5.19 -43.44 -7.76
C LEU A 184 -6.60 -43.98 -7.47
N TYR A 185 -7.62 -43.12 -7.56
CA TYR A 185 -9.00 -43.56 -7.40
C TYR A 185 -9.43 -44.55 -8.48
N GLN A 186 -9.12 -44.25 -9.76
CA GLN A 186 -9.44 -45.18 -10.87
C GLN A 186 -8.73 -46.54 -10.73
N LEU A 187 -7.47 -46.57 -10.30
CA LEU A 187 -6.76 -47.80 -10.01
C LEU A 187 -7.44 -48.60 -8.89
N ALA A 188 -7.77 -47.95 -7.76
CA ALA A 188 -8.47 -48.59 -6.65
C ALA A 188 -9.84 -49.13 -7.03
N VAL A 189 -10.58 -48.46 -7.93
CA VAL A 189 -11.85 -48.97 -8.47
C VAL A 189 -11.65 -50.23 -9.32
N ARG A 190 -10.61 -50.28 -10.15
CA ARG A 190 -10.24 -51.49 -10.92
C ARG A 190 -9.87 -52.64 -10.02
N ASP A 191 -8.97 -52.42 -9.05
CA ASP A 191 -8.57 -53.42 -8.07
C ASP A 191 -9.79 -54.02 -7.33
N ARG A 192 -10.75 -53.15 -6.91
CA ARG A 192 -11.99 -53.58 -6.28
C ARG A 192 -12.82 -54.48 -7.23
N ALA A 193 -12.88 -54.17 -8.50
CA ALA A 193 -13.62 -54.97 -9.49
C ALA A 193 -13.00 -56.34 -9.67
N ASP A 194 -11.68 -56.39 -9.72
CA ASP A 194 -10.92 -57.65 -9.85
C ASP A 194 -11.06 -58.51 -8.59
N ASP A 195 -10.93 -57.94 -7.39
CA ASP A 195 -11.13 -58.66 -6.12
C ASP A 195 -12.59 -59.15 -5.98
N ALA A 196 -13.57 -58.40 -6.44
CA ALA A 196 -14.95 -58.83 -6.48
C ALA A 196 -15.16 -60.01 -7.46
N ALA A 197 -14.45 -60.02 -8.58
CA ALA A 197 -14.48 -61.16 -9.52
C ALA A 197 -13.79 -62.40 -8.90
N ALA A 198 -12.68 -62.21 -8.15
CA ALA A 198 -12.01 -63.29 -7.43
C ALA A 198 -12.88 -63.92 -6.34
N VAL A 199 -13.66 -63.10 -5.59
CA VAL A 199 -14.64 -63.62 -4.62
C VAL A 199 -15.73 -64.46 -5.32
N ARG A 200 -16.25 -63.98 -6.46
CA ARG A 200 -17.24 -64.76 -7.24
C ARG A 200 -16.69 -66.08 -7.75
N ALA A 201 -15.42 -66.10 -8.19
CA ALA A 201 -14.73 -67.32 -8.64
C ALA A 201 -14.52 -68.30 -7.48
N ALA A 202 -14.01 -67.80 -6.32
CA ALA A 202 -13.81 -68.63 -5.12
C ALA A 202 -15.13 -69.24 -4.60
N LEU A 203 -16.22 -68.47 -4.63
CA LEU A 203 -17.55 -68.95 -4.26
C LEU A 203 -18.05 -70.07 -5.20
N ARG A 204 -17.85 -69.94 -6.52
CA ARG A 204 -18.20 -70.98 -7.50
C ARG A 204 -17.44 -72.28 -7.26
N VAL A 205 -16.16 -72.19 -6.90
CA VAL A 205 -15.36 -73.39 -6.57
C VAL A 205 -15.80 -74.02 -5.27
N ALA A 206 -16.09 -73.21 -4.22
CA ALA A 206 -16.56 -73.65 -2.92
C ALA A 206 -17.95 -74.35 -3.01
N ALA A 207 -18.81 -73.88 -3.95
CA ALA A 207 -20.10 -74.46 -4.20
C ALA A 207 -19.99 -75.92 -4.80
N LYS A 208 -18.96 -76.17 -5.60
CA LYS A 208 -18.71 -77.52 -6.21
C LYS A 208 -17.96 -78.42 -5.26
N HIS A 209 -17.02 -77.89 -4.50
CA HIS A 209 -16.13 -78.68 -3.62
C HIS A 209 -16.04 -77.96 -2.26
N ARG A 210 -16.90 -78.32 -1.33
CA ARG A 210 -16.94 -77.71 0.01
C ARG A 210 -15.93 -78.47 0.93
N ASN A 211 -14.73 -77.90 1.02
CA ASN A 211 -13.70 -78.38 1.93
C ASN A 211 -13.08 -77.16 2.67
N PRO A 212 -12.28 -77.40 3.76
CA PRO A 212 -11.68 -76.31 4.54
C PRO A 212 -10.82 -75.37 3.69
N ILE A 213 -10.09 -75.90 2.69
CA ILE A 213 -9.19 -75.14 1.81
C ILE A 213 -10.00 -74.20 0.93
N THR A 214 -11.14 -74.60 0.36
CA THR A 214 -11.96 -73.73 -0.48
C THR A 214 -12.70 -72.67 0.34
N LEU A 215 -13.09 -73.01 1.58
CA LEU A 215 -13.65 -71.97 2.50
C LEU A 215 -12.61 -70.96 2.91
N GLN A 216 -11.37 -71.34 3.17
CA GLN A 216 -10.25 -70.44 3.45
C GLN A 216 -9.95 -69.53 2.25
N ARG A 217 -10.01 -70.04 1.01
CA ARG A 217 -9.89 -69.19 -0.20
C ARG A 217 -10.97 -68.15 -0.29
N VAL A 218 -12.22 -68.44 0.03
CA VAL A 218 -13.33 -67.52 0.06
C VAL A 218 -13.11 -66.42 1.12
N SER A 219 -12.66 -66.81 2.33
CA SER A 219 -12.42 -65.84 3.39
C SER A 219 -11.28 -64.89 3.01
N ASN A 220 -10.19 -65.39 2.44
CA ASN A 220 -9.08 -64.57 1.96
C ASN A 220 -9.48 -63.62 0.82
N ALA A 221 -10.30 -64.11 -0.13
CA ALA A 221 -10.80 -63.26 -1.21
C ALA A 221 -11.71 -62.15 -0.67
N ARG A 222 -12.58 -62.44 0.31
CA ARG A 222 -13.41 -61.44 0.98
C ARG A 222 -12.58 -60.42 1.73
N ALA A 223 -11.53 -60.83 2.43
CA ALA A 223 -10.64 -59.91 3.13
C ALA A 223 -9.93 -58.94 2.15
N ARG A 224 -9.46 -59.46 0.98
CA ARG A 224 -8.91 -58.57 -0.09
C ARG A 224 -9.92 -57.60 -0.61
N LEU A 225 -11.15 -58.04 -0.89
CA LEU A 225 -12.21 -57.15 -1.34
C LEU A 225 -12.54 -56.03 -0.31
N ALA A 226 -12.59 -56.38 0.98
CA ALA A 226 -12.79 -55.42 2.04
C ALA A 226 -11.65 -54.37 2.07
N GLY A 227 -10.39 -54.79 1.93
CA GLY A 227 -9.25 -53.91 1.81
C GLY A 227 -9.31 -53.02 0.57
N ALA A 228 -9.74 -53.54 -0.58
CA ALA A 228 -9.92 -52.75 -1.80
C ALA A 228 -11.06 -51.71 -1.65
N GLN A 229 -12.13 -52.06 -0.97
CA GLN A 229 -13.23 -51.10 -0.66
C GLN A 229 -12.73 -49.95 0.21
N LEU A 230 -11.91 -50.21 1.23
CA LEU A 230 -11.31 -49.16 2.06
C LEU A 230 -10.37 -48.25 1.24
N ARG A 231 -9.59 -48.84 0.33
CA ARG A 231 -8.71 -48.02 -0.56
C ARG A 231 -9.51 -47.13 -1.50
N VAL A 232 -10.63 -47.64 -2.05
CA VAL A 232 -11.55 -46.79 -2.86
C VAL A 232 -12.09 -45.64 -2.04
N ALA A 233 -12.59 -45.89 -0.82
CA ALA A 233 -13.13 -44.86 0.05
C ALA A 233 -12.07 -43.79 0.44
N ALA A 234 -10.85 -44.23 0.78
CA ALA A 234 -9.74 -43.34 1.12
C ALA A 234 -9.33 -42.46 -0.08
N ASN A 235 -9.14 -43.06 -1.27
CA ASN A 235 -8.76 -42.33 -2.46
C ASN A 235 -9.89 -41.39 -2.96
N GLN A 236 -11.15 -41.79 -2.75
CA GLN A 236 -12.29 -40.92 -3.01
C GLN A 236 -12.31 -39.67 -2.10
N ALA A 237 -12.02 -39.89 -0.80
CA ALA A 237 -11.93 -38.76 0.15
C ALA A 237 -10.80 -37.81 -0.23
N LEU A 238 -9.61 -38.28 -0.54
CA LEU A 238 -8.48 -37.50 -1.01
C LEU A 238 -8.78 -36.74 -2.30
N TYR A 239 -9.48 -37.36 -3.24
CA TYR A 239 -9.91 -36.71 -4.47
C TYR A 239 -10.94 -35.61 -4.20
N GLN A 240 -11.93 -35.88 -3.35
CA GLN A 240 -12.91 -34.85 -2.94
C GLN A 240 -12.26 -33.70 -2.20
N GLU A 241 -11.32 -33.96 -1.31
CA GLU A 241 -10.53 -32.94 -0.64
C GLU A 241 -9.72 -32.11 -1.64
N SER A 242 -9.10 -32.74 -2.64
CA SER A 242 -8.38 -32.03 -3.71
C SER A 242 -9.31 -31.15 -4.56
N LEU A 243 -10.56 -31.58 -4.80
CA LEU A 243 -11.57 -30.79 -5.49
C LEU A 243 -12.08 -29.64 -4.61
N ALA A 244 -12.29 -29.87 -3.32
CA ALA A 244 -12.67 -28.82 -2.37
C ALA A 244 -11.57 -27.75 -2.27
N GLY A 245 -10.28 -28.15 -2.27
CA GLY A 245 -9.15 -27.26 -2.42
C GLY A 245 -9.18 -26.45 -3.73
N GLN A 246 -9.59 -27.05 -4.85
CA GLN A 246 -9.73 -26.36 -6.15
C GLN A 246 -10.93 -25.42 -6.23
N THR A 247 -12.05 -25.74 -5.59
CA THR A 247 -13.21 -24.81 -5.49
C THR A 247 -12.88 -23.62 -4.60
N SER A 248 -11.99 -23.78 -3.62
CA SER A 248 -11.41 -22.66 -2.87
C SER A 248 -10.38 -21.88 -3.71
N THR A 249 -9.94 -22.38 -4.86
CA THR A 249 -9.00 -21.69 -5.78
C THR A 249 -9.65 -20.50 -6.52
N ARG A 250 -10.95 -20.33 -6.48
CA ARG A 250 -11.62 -19.07 -6.82
C ARG A 250 -11.55 -18.06 -5.67
N VAL A 251 -10.41 -18.04 -5.00
CA VAL A 251 -10.17 -17.28 -3.77
C VAL A 251 -10.12 -15.79 -4.02
N ILE A 252 -9.84 -15.36 -5.26
CA ILE A 252 -9.79 -13.94 -5.61
C ILE A 252 -10.87 -13.63 -6.63
N GLN A 253 -11.81 -12.77 -6.24
CA GLN A 253 -12.86 -12.26 -7.12
C GLN A 253 -12.63 -10.77 -7.37
N THR A 254 -12.72 -10.35 -8.63
CA THR A 254 -12.76 -8.91 -8.96
C THR A 254 -14.15 -8.40 -8.59
N LEU A 255 -14.22 -7.59 -7.54
CA LEU A 255 -15.48 -6.97 -7.13
C LEU A 255 -15.80 -5.77 -8.02
N ASN A 256 -14.81 -4.89 -8.19
CA ASN A 256 -14.91 -3.72 -9.04
C ASN A 256 -13.65 -3.63 -9.91
N PRO A 257 -13.76 -3.90 -11.22
CA PRO A 257 -12.68 -3.60 -12.14
C PRO A 257 -12.46 -2.08 -12.19
N ALA A 258 -11.25 -1.67 -12.50
CA ALA A 258 -10.95 -0.26 -12.74
C ALA A 258 -11.75 0.22 -13.95
N ALA A 259 -12.72 1.11 -13.73
CA ALA A 259 -13.56 1.70 -14.77
C ALA A 259 -13.28 3.18 -14.96
N ARG A 260 -12.64 3.83 -13.99
CA ARG A 260 -12.33 5.26 -14.00
C ARG A 260 -10.94 5.48 -13.42
N ALA A 261 -10.26 6.52 -13.93
CA ALA A 261 -9.02 7.01 -13.36
C ALA A 261 -9.20 8.45 -12.90
N SER A 262 -8.71 8.76 -11.72
CA SER A 262 -8.66 10.12 -11.20
C SER A 262 -7.35 10.79 -11.63
N SER A 263 -7.41 12.08 -11.96
CA SER A 263 -6.24 12.88 -12.33
C SER A 263 -5.76 13.68 -11.13
N ASP A 264 -4.44 13.77 -10.94
CA ASP A 264 -3.82 14.61 -9.91
C ASP A 264 -3.70 16.08 -10.31
N ARG A 265 -4.21 16.48 -11.50
CA ARG A 265 -4.03 17.81 -12.08
C ARG A 265 -4.49 18.94 -11.16
N ALA A 266 -5.67 18.81 -10.55
CA ALA A 266 -6.21 19.82 -9.67
C ALA A 266 -5.38 19.99 -8.40
N SER A 267 -5.03 18.88 -7.74
CA SER A 267 -4.24 18.89 -6.51
C SER A 267 -2.79 19.31 -6.74
N ALA A 268 -2.20 18.92 -7.85
CA ALA A 268 -0.87 19.35 -8.26
C ALA A 268 -0.84 20.85 -8.56
N LEU A 269 -1.80 21.36 -9.33
CA LEU A 269 -1.92 22.78 -9.62
C LEU A 269 -2.08 23.60 -8.33
N GLN A 270 -3.00 23.21 -7.45
CA GLN A 270 -3.19 23.88 -6.16
C GLN A 270 -1.91 23.93 -5.33
N ARG A 271 -1.19 22.80 -5.25
CA ARG A 271 0.07 22.70 -4.49
C ARG A 271 1.14 23.62 -5.05
N TRP A 272 1.36 23.64 -6.37
CA TRP A 272 2.41 24.45 -6.99
C TRP A 272 2.07 25.94 -6.95
N VAL A 273 0.80 26.30 -7.14
CA VAL A 273 0.35 27.68 -6.98
C VAL A 273 0.61 28.18 -5.56
N LEU A 274 0.26 27.39 -4.53
CA LEU A 274 0.50 27.78 -3.13
C LEU A 274 2.00 27.94 -2.83
N ILE A 275 2.82 26.98 -3.24
CA ILE A 275 4.27 27.02 -2.98
C ILE A 275 4.92 28.22 -3.64
N LEU A 276 4.66 28.45 -4.95
CA LEU A 276 5.31 29.52 -5.69
C LEU A 276 4.77 30.91 -5.30
N THR A 277 3.49 31.02 -4.94
CA THR A 277 2.93 32.25 -4.38
C THR A 277 3.55 32.59 -3.03
N ALA A 278 3.71 31.60 -2.14
CA ALA A 278 4.37 31.80 -0.85
C ALA A 278 5.85 32.19 -1.02
N LEU A 279 6.53 31.57 -1.98
CA LEU A 279 7.92 31.92 -2.30
C LEU A 279 8.02 33.36 -2.85
N GLY A 280 7.11 33.75 -3.75
CA GLY A 280 7.03 35.11 -4.27
C GLY A 280 6.79 36.17 -3.18
N LEU A 281 5.91 35.84 -2.23
CA LEU A 281 5.65 36.69 -1.06
C LEU A 281 6.89 36.82 -0.18
N LEU A 282 7.61 35.73 0.07
CA LEU A 282 8.84 35.73 0.85
C LEU A 282 9.93 36.57 0.18
N VAL A 283 10.10 36.44 -1.14
CA VAL A 283 11.03 37.27 -1.93
C VAL A 283 10.63 38.75 -1.86
N GLY A 284 9.34 39.06 -1.98
CA GLY A 284 8.84 40.41 -1.84
C GLY A 284 9.16 41.03 -0.47
N LEU A 285 9.01 40.25 0.59
CA LEU A 285 9.30 40.66 1.97
C LEU A 285 10.80 40.92 2.18
N VAL A 286 11.66 40.06 1.63
CA VAL A 286 13.12 40.26 1.66
C VAL A 286 13.53 41.51 0.88
N LEU A 287 12.93 41.74 -0.31
CA LEU A 287 13.15 42.95 -1.11
C LEU A 287 12.76 44.22 -0.37
N VAL A 288 11.61 44.24 0.30
CA VAL A 288 11.16 45.35 1.13
C VAL A 288 12.13 45.62 2.28
N MET A 289 12.67 44.57 2.90
CA MET A 289 13.67 44.72 3.97
C MET A 289 15.03 45.23 3.45
N TRP A 290 15.46 44.73 2.28
CA TRP A 290 16.78 45.06 1.71
C TRP A 290 16.81 46.49 1.12
N LEU A 291 15.72 46.98 0.54
CA LEU A 291 15.58 48.32 -0.02
C LEU A 291 15.25 49.41 1.02
N ARG A 292 15.19 49.04 2.30
CA ARG A 292 15.22 50.00 3.41
C ARG A 292 16.62 50.60 3.49
N GLU A 293 16.84 51.73 2.87
CA GLU A 293 18.00 52.54 3.19
C GLU A 293 17.95 52.92 4.68
N PRO A 294 19.05 52.75 5.43
CA PRO A 294 19.10 53.32 6.77
C PRO A 294 18.91 54.84 6.63
N VAL A 295 17.82 55.33 7.17
CA VAL A 295 17.64 56.78 7.33
C VAL A 295 18.80 57.29 8.15
N SER A 296 19.87 57.77 7.46
CA SER A 296 20.97 58.49 8.08
C SER A 296 20.35 59.69 8.77
N SER A 297 20.26 59.63 10.08
CA SER A 297 19.90 60.77 10.93
C SER A 297 21.03 61.81 10.83
N TYR A 298 21.00 62.58 9.75
CA TYR A 298 21.80 63.78 9.64
C TYR A 298 21.22 64.83 10.63
N GLN A 299 21.78 64.84 11.84
CA GLN A 299 21.50 65.84 12.85
C GLN A 299 22.35 67.06 12.50
N PRO A 300 21.77 68.20 12.06
CA PRO A 300 22.52 69.42 11.85
C PRO A 300 23.01 69.90 13.22
N GLN A 301 24.33 69.92 13.41
CA GLN A 301 24.96 70.61 14.53
C GLN A 301 24.70 72.10 14.36
N HIS A 302 23.75 72.64 15.11
CA HIS A 302 23.67 74.12 15.28
C HIS A 302 24.92 74.62 15.94
N ALA A 303 25.79 75.23 15.15
CA ALA A 303 26.91 75.97 15.62
C ALA A 303 26.38 77.09 16.55
N ARG A 304 26.71 76.96 17.83
CA ARG A 304 26.64 78.10 18.75
C ARG A 304 27.76 79.05 18.41
N THR A 305 27.47 80.22 17.79
CA THR A 305 28.35 81.34 17.76
C THR A 305 28.02 82.19 19.00
N SER A 306 29.08 82.43 19.76
CA SER A 306 29.21 83.36 20.92
C SER A 306 28.89 84.78 20.58
#